data_a45bb40a908490885dc20ce126ae01cc
#
_entry.id   a45bb40a908490885dc20ce126ae01cc
#
_cell.length_a   1.000
_cell.length_b   1.000
_cell.length_c   1.000
_cell.angle_alpha   90.00
_cell.angle_beta   90.00
_cell.angle_gamma   90.00
#
_symmetry.space_group_name_H-M   'P 1'
#
loop_
_entity.id
_entity.type
_entity.pdbx_description
1 polymer ?
#
loop_
_entity_poly.entity_id
_entity_poly.type
_entity_poly.pdbx_seq_one_letter_code
_entity_poly.pdbx_strand_id
1 'polypeptide(L)'
;MLTLILFDRGGRMRVGRSGTVWGVLGVLGMCGLLASCSGGSQAADGGPGGSPGPDAKFDIAADGAPPRPGTMRMAVPAYFSPPSDSWQRLIDGAPTVGMIIFNPDSGPGSAADPAYTKVIADAQAKGITMLGYVATSYGARPEADVIADINRYYDFYSLSGIYFAEGPMDNDCTSMEAMYHRMSDAVRSRDSRAFLAVGTRFCPTYIYFFDLMVQFARNWNEYQTDYAPPSWMPANSPQRFCHFVNSVPASDASTALSRMYSNGAGWIYVTDQSDPNPWGVLPTYFDEELATMRGLQ
;
A
#
# COMPACT_ATOMS: atom_id res chain seq x y z
N MET A 1 -9.72 -8.41 -35.96
CA MET A 1 -8.80 -7.43 -36.58
C MET A 1 -8.37 -6.51 -35.43
N LEU A 2 -7.22 -6.80 -34.83
CA LEU A 2 -6.72 -6.06 -33.66
C LEU A 2 -5.85 -4.92 -34.17
N THR A 3 -6.21 -3.68 -33.88
CA THR A 3 -5.41 -2.49 -34.18
C THR A 3 -4.52 -2.20 -32.98
N LEU A 4 -3.22 -2.38 -33.13
CA LEU A 4 -2.25 -2.04 -32.12
C LEU A 4 -1.88 -0.56 -32.25
N ILE A 5 -2.15 0.24 -31.24
CA ILE A 5 -1.77 1.65 -31.19
C ILE A 5 -0.50 1.75 -30.34
N LEU A 6 0.60 2.19 -30.94
CA LEU A 6 1.86 2.46 -30.26
C LEU A 6 2.15 3.97 -30.25
N PHE A 7 2.53 4.49 -29.08
CA PHE A 7 3.01 5.86 -28.93
C PHE A 7 4.54 5.87 -28.82
N ASP A 8 5.19 6.80 -29.52
CA ASP A 8 6.62 7.03 -29.35
C ASP A 8 6.90 7.95 -28.15
N ARG A 9 8.16 8.04 -27.76
CA ARG A 9 8.61 8.88 -26.63
C ARG A 9 8.34 10.41 -26.81
N GLY A 10 7.70 10.80 -27.90
CA GLY A 10 7.31 12.18 -28.21
C GLY A 10 5.79 12.34 -28.36
N GLY A 11 4.96 11.33 -28.01
CA GLY A 11 3.49 11.43 -28.00
C GLY A 11 2.85 11.40 -29.40
N ARG A 12 3.53 10.91 -30.44
CA ARG A 12 2.97 10.81 -31.80
C ARG A 12 2.44 9.41 -32.09
N MET A 13 1.20 9.34 -32.59
CA MET A 13 0.50 8.12 -32.97
C MET A 13 1.07 7.56 -34.29
N ARG A 14 1.46 6.28 -34.31
CA ARG A 14 1.77 5.52 -35.52
C ARG A 14 0.93 4.27 -35.63
N VAL A 15 0.30 4.08 -36.78
CA VAL A 15 -0.49 2.88 -37.11
C VAL A 15 0.39 1.93 -37.93
N GLY A 16 0.68 0.76 -37.38
CA GLY A 16 1.46 -0.29 -38.04
C GLY A 16 0.56 -1.44 -38.52
N ARG A 17 0.71 -1.87 -39.78
CA ARG A 17 0.10 -3.09 -40.31
C ARG A 17 1.04 -4.27 -40.06
N SER A 18 0.52 -5.35 -39.44
CA SER A 18 1.27 -6.56 -39.17
C SER A 18 1.29 -7.48 -40.38
N GLY A 19 2.50 -7.92 -40.74
CA GLY A 19 2.72 -9.07 -41.65
C GLY A 19 2.94 -10.34 -40.82
N THR A 20 2.37 -11.42 -41.32
CA THR A 20 2.38 -12.80 -40.78
C THR A 20 3.76 -13.43 -40.89
N VAL A 21 4.26 -14.06 -39.81
CA VAL A 21 5.37 -15.03 -39.90
C VAL A 21 4.97 -16.33 -39.21
N TRP A 22 5.12 -17.41 -39.92
CA TRP A 22 4.90 -18.82 -39.59
C TRP A 22 6.19 -19.47 -39.04
N GLY A 23 5.99 -20.50 -38.23
CA GLY A 23 6.92 -21.62 -38.04
C GLY A 23 7.54 -21.69 -36.64
N VAL A 24 7.76 -22.80 -35.97
CA VAL A 24 7.71 -24.24 -36.28
C VAL A 24 7.64 -24.98 -34.94
N LEU A 25 6.95 -26.11 -34.94
CA LEU A 25 6.87 -27.12 -33.87
C LEU A 25 8.24 -27.71 -33.48
N GLY A 26 8.36 -28.13 -32.23
CA GLY A 26 9.35 -29.10 -31.77
C GLY A 26 8.82 -29.86 -30.55
N VAL A 27 8.77 -31.17 -30.70
CA VAL A 27 8.07 -32.18 -29.89
C VAL A 27 9.06 -33.04 -29.10
N LEU A 28 8.61 -33.58 -27.95
CA LEU A 28 8.96 -34.84 -27.30
C LEU A 28 10.14 -34.96 -26.31
N GLY A 29 9.83 -35.65 -25.19
CA GLY A 29 10.65 -36.59 -24.43
C GLY A 29 10.32 -36.59 -22.92
N MET A 30 9.58 -37.36 -22.48
CA MET A 30 9.14 -38.59 -21.81
C MET A 30 10.18 -39.24 -20.87
N CYS A 31 9.60 -39.80 -19.78
CA CYS A 31 10.10 -40.79 -18.81
C CYS A 31 10.99 -40.27 -17.67
N GLY A 32 10.76 -40.55 -16.40
CA GLY A 32 10.00 -41.60 -15.74
C GLY A 32 10.77 -42.07 -14.51
N LEU A 33 10.04 -42.45 -13.48
CA LEU A 33 10.37 -43.43 -12.44
C LEU A 33 10.51 -42.97 -11.00
N LEU A 34 9.63 -43.60 -10.26
CA LEU A 34 9.42 -43.68 -8.80
C LEU A 34 10.65 -44.28 -8.06
N ALA A 35 10.88 -43.82 -6.84
CA ALA A 35 11.35 -44.68 -5.77
C ALA A 35 10.94 -44.12 -4.40
N SER A 36 10.09 -44.89 -3.72
CA SER A 36 9.81 -44.77 -2.28
C SER A 36 11.01 -45.32 -1.50
N CYS A 37 11.32 -44.69 -0.36
CA CYS A 37 11.83 -45.43 0.80
C CYS A 37 11.55 -44.68 2.10
N SER A 38 10.98 -45.44 3.00
CA SER A 38 10.60 -45.11 4.38
C SER A 38 11.78 -45.15 5.35
N GLY A 39 11.66 -44.37 6.42
CA GLY A 39 12.09 -44.78 7.74
C GLY A 39 13.27 -44.05 8.38
N GLY A 40 13.07 -43.55 9.60
CA GLY A 40 14.16 -43.31 10.54
C GLY A 40 14.05 -42.03 11.32
N SER A 41 13.37 -42.12 12.47
CA SER A 41 13.47 -41.12 13.57
C SER A 41 14.88 -41.09 14.14
N GLN A 42 15.42 -39.86 14.37
CA GLN A 42 16.21 -39.56 15.60
C GLN A 42 16.28 -38.08 15.86
N ALA A 43 16.24 -37.75 17.13
CA ALA A 43 16.18 -36.44 17.74
C ALA A 43 17.56 -35.75 17.89
N ALA A 44 17.46 -34.43 18.16
CA ALA A 44 18.41 -33.51 18.80
C ALA A 44 19.58 -32.99 17.94
N ASP A 45 19.63 -31.70 17.66
CA ASP A 45 20.33 -30.78 18.53
C ASP A 45 20.13 -29.32 18.12
N GLY A 46 20.16 -28.39 19.07
CA GLY A 46 19.86 -26.99 18.91
C GLY A 46 20.91 -26.21 18.10
N GLY A 47 20.39 -25.35 17.23
CA GLY A 47 21.12 -24.25 16.60
C GLY A 47 20.19 -23.03 16.50
N PRO A 48 20.64 -21.81 16.90
CA PRO A 48 19.81 -20.62 16.85
C PRO A 48 19.78 -20.07 15.42
N GLY A 49 18.64 -20.06 14.79
CA GLY A 49 18.47 -19.51 13.43
C GLY A 49 17.16 -19.84 12.77
N GLY A 50 16.09 -19.94 13.53
CA GLY A 50 14.75 -20.01 12.95
C GLY A 50 14.34 -18.63 12.42
N SER A 51 14.22 -18.48 11.09
CA SER A 51 13.48 -17.36 10.52
C SER A 51 12.11 -17.30 11.17
N PRO A 52 11.65 -16.14 11.65
CA PRO A 52 10.31 -16.02 12.20
C PRO A 52 9.30 -16.36 11.12
N GLY A 53 8.33 -17.22 11.45
CA GLY A 53 7.21 -17.54 10.56
C GLY A 53 6.40 -16.29 10.21
N PRO A 54 5.56 -16.33 9.19
CA PRO A 54 4.81 -15.18 8.67
C PRO A 54 3.92 -14.48 9.72
N ASP A 55 3.65 -15.09 10.84
CA ASP A 55 2.75 -14.57 11.89
C ASP A 55 3.47 -13.75 12.99
N ALA A 56 4.81 -13.68 12.98
CA ALA A 56 5.58 -13.09 14.08
C ALA A 56 5.83 -11.58 13.97
N LYS A 57 5.32 -10.89 12.94
CA LYS A 57 5.62 -9.46 12.69
C LYS A 57 4.49 -8.48 12.99
N PHE A 58 3.41 -8.91 13.64
CA PHE A 58 2.16 -8.14 13.72
C PHE A 58 1.75 -7.59 15.09
N ASP A 59 2.68 -7.43 16.00
CA ASP A 59 2.42 -6.73 17.25
C ASP A 59 2.87 -5.27 17.19
N ILE A 60 2.17 -4.44 16.44
CA ILE A 60 2.29 -2.98 16.56
C ILE A 60 0.88 -2.40 16.77
N ALA A 61 0.31 -2.68 17.90
CA ALA A 61 -0.62 -1.77 18.54
C ALA A 61 0.20 -0.78 19.36
N ALA A 62 -0.13 0.50 19.34
CA ALA A 62 0.51 1.51 20.17
C ALA A 62 0.42 1.21 21.68
N ASP A 63 -0.42 0.22 22.05
CA ASP A 63 -0.65 -0.28 23.40
C ASP A 63 -0.20 -1.76 23.60
N GLY A 64 0.44 -2.36 22.59
CA GLY A 64 0.88 -3.75 22.64
C GLY A 64 -0.22 -4.80 22.50
N ALA A 65 -1.47 -4.43 22.22
CA ALA A 65 -2.53 -5.37 21.95
C ALA A 65 -2.67 -5.62 20.44
N PRO A 66 -2.79 -6.89 19.97
CA PRO A 66 -3.03 -7.16 18.56
C PRO A 66 -4.36 -6.51 18.13
N PRO A 67 -4.43 -5.91 16.91
CA PRO A 67 -5.69 -5.39 16.39
C PRO A 67 -6.76 -6.47 16.45
N ARG A 68 -7.90 -6.17 17.05
CA ARG A 68 -9.00 -7.14 17.09
C ARG A 68 -9.43 -7.46 15.67
N PRO A 69 -9.61 -8.74 15.31
CA PRO A 69 -10.18 -9.08 14.02
C PRO A 69 -11.53 -8.36 13.86
N GLY A 70 -11.64 -7.50 12.84
CA GLY A 70 -12.89 -6.83 12.52
C GLY A 70 -12.95 -5.31 12.76
N THR A 71 -11.99 -4.69 13.40
CA THR A 71 -11.98 -3.22 13.54
C THR A 71 -11.47 -2.56 12.25
N MET A 72 -12.39 -1.96 11.53
CA MET A 72 -12.07 -1.10 10.38
C MET A 72 -11.51 0.24 10.87
N ARG A 73 -10.42 0.73 10.29
CA ARG A 73 -9.79 2.00 10.63
C ARG A 73 -9.58 2.86 9.38
N MET A 74 -9.40 4.13 9.60
CA MET A 74 -9.16 5.08 8.53
C MET A 74 -7.66 5.27 8.32
N ALA A 75 -7.21 5.13 7.04
CA ALA A 75 -5.88 5.53 6.59
C ALA A 75 -6.05 6.69 5.61
N VAL A 76 -5.55 7.87 5.94
CA VAL A 76 -5.83 9.09 5.17
C VAL A 76 -4.60 9.56 4.40
N PRO A 77 -4.62 9.60 3.05
CA PRO A 77 -3.62 10.33 2.28
C PRO A 77 -3.89 11.83 2.42
N ALA A 78 -3.07 12.52 3.23
CA ALA A 78 -3.16 13.94 3.51
C ALA A 78 -2.13 14.73 2.70
N TYR A 79 -2.45 14.99 1.41
CA TYR A 79 -1.58 15.69 0.50
C TYR A 79 -1.88 17.20 0.47
N PHE A 80 -2.17 17.76 1.64
CA PHE A 80 -2.39 19.18 1.88
C PHE A 80 -1.48 19.67 3.00
N SER A 81 -1.04 20.92 2.89
CA SER A 81 -0.04 21.49 3.80
C SER A 81 -0.61 21.81 5.18
N PRO A 82 0.14 21.56 6.28
CA PRO A 82 -0.11 22.14 7.58
C PRO A 82 0.40 23.61 7.64
N PRO A 83 -0.06 24.43 8.64
CA PRO A 83 -1.15 24.12 9.52
C PRO A 83 -2.50 24.38 8.83
N SER A 84 -3.50 23.55 9.12
CA SER A 84 -4.86 23.76 8.65
C SER A 84 -5.87 23.08 9.58
N ASP A 85 -7.12 23.53 9.53
CA ASP A 85 -8.22 22.89 10.27
C ASP A 85 -8.38 21.42 9.88
N SER A 86 -8.06 21.06 8.64
CA SER A 86 -8.06 19.66 8.17
C SER A 86 -7.10 18.78 8.95
N TRP A 87 -5.89 19.25 9.25
CA TRP A 87 -4.95 18.52 10.09
C TRP A 87 -5.46 18.33 11.51
N GLN A 88 -6.07 19.36 12.11
CA GLN A 88 -6.64 19.24 13.45
C GLN A 88 -7.78 18.22 13.47
N ARG A 89 -8.68 18.24 12.47
CA ARG A 89 -9.78 17.27 12.33
C ARG A 89 -9.27 15.82 12.18
N LEU A 90 -8.19 15.60 11.42
CA LEU A 90 -7.54 14.29 11.33
C LEU A 90 -7.04 13.80 12.69
N ILE A 91 -6.33 14.66 13.43
CA ILE A 91 -5.74 14.33 14.74
C ILE A 91 -6.85 14.04 15.76
N ASP A 92 -7.92 14.83 15.76
CA ASP A 92 -9.07 14.66 16.66
C ASP A 92 -9.94 13.44 16.26
N GLY A 93 -9.77 12.94 15.03
CA GLY A 93 -10.39 11.72 14.53
C GLY A 93 -9.86 10.42 15.13
N ALA A 94 -8.75 10.47 15.91
CA ALA A 94 -8.20 9.29 16.56
C ALA A 94 -9.20 8.68 17.58
N PRO A 95 -9.21 7.36 17.80
CA PRO A 95 -8.38 6.32 17.17
C PRO A 95 -8.94 5.83 15.82
N THR A 96 -10.10 6.31 15.35
CA THR A 96 -10.71 5.91 14.08
C THR A 96 -9.80 6.29 12.90
N VAL A 97 -9.27 7.52 12.88
CA VAL A 97 -8.10 7.85 12.06
C VAL A 97 -6.88 7.19 12.71
N GLY A 98 -6.42 6.10 12.13
CA GLY A 98 -5.31 5.32 12.67
C GLY A 98 -4.01 5.48 11.92
N MET A 99 -4.07 6.05 10.71
CA MET A 99 -2.90 6.25 9.85
C MET A 99 -3.06 7.51 9.00
N ILE A 100 -1.99 8.27 8.84
CA ILE A 100 -1.92 9.39 7.92
C ILE A 100 -0.67 9.21 7.04
N ILE A 101 -0.86 9.33 5.72
CA ILE A 101 0.21 9.38 4.74
C ILE A 101 0.40 10.83 4.34
N PHE A 102 1.54 11.41 4.66
CA PHE A 102 1.82 12.82 4.37
C PHE A 102 2.82 12.98 3.22
N ASN A 103 2.62 14.02 2.43
CA ASN A 103 3.36 14.27 1.20
C ASN A 103 3.70 15.76 1.08
N PRO A 104 4.82 16.23 1.64
CA PRO A 104 5.18 17.64 1.65
C PRO A 104 5.37 18.25 0.25
N ASP A 105 6.05 17.54 -0.65
CA ASP A 105 6.41 18.06 -1.98
C ASP A 105 6.63 16.92 -2.98
N SER A 106 5.58 16.10 -3.22
CA SER A 106 5.68 14.85 -4.00
C SER A 106 6.82 13.95 -3.51
N GLY A 107 7.05 13.97 -2.21
CA GLY A 107 8.16 13.36 -1.48
C GLY A 107 8.52 14.16 -0.22
N PRO A 108 9.74 13.99 0.34
CA PRO A 108 10.17 14.62 1.58
C PRO A 108 10.39 16.13 1.51
N GLY A 109 10.43 16.70 0.29
CA GLY A 109 10.86 18.08 0.07
C GLY A 109 12.39 18.24 0.14
N SER A 110 12.83 19.52 0.09
CA SER A 110 14.25 19.88 0.08
C SER A 110 14.81 20.19 1.48
N ALA A 111 13.96 20.43 2.47
CA ALA A 111 14.31 20.70 3.86
C ALA A 111 13.17 20.30 4.79
N ALA A 112 13.49 20.14 6.09
CA ALA A 112 12.49 19.93 7.12
C ALA A 112 11.55 21.14 7.23
N ASP A 113 10.24 20.89 7.24
CA ASP A 113 9.23 21.91 7.49
C ASP A 113 8.73 21.81 8.94
N PRO A 114 8.92 22.85 9.78
CA PRO A 114 8.48 22.85 11.16
C PRO A 114 6.97 22.62 11.34
N ALA A 115 6.14 23.02 10.36
CA ALA A 115 4.70 22.80 10.41
C ALA A 115 4.37 21.30 10.30
N TYR A 116 5.03 20.57 9.40
CA TYR A 116 4.91 19.12 9.33
C TYR A 116 5.48 18.43 10.58
N THR A 117 6.65 18.87 11.07
CA THR A 117 7.23 18.34 12.32
C THR A 117 6.22 18.39 13.47
N LYS A 118 5.51 19.52 13.61
CA LYS A 118 4.50 19.69 14.65
C LYS A 118 3.31 18.75 14.50
N VAL A 119 2.68 18.69 13.33
CA VAL A 119 1.48 17.87 13.13
C VAL A 119 1.80 16.37 13.19
N ILE A 120 3.01 15.95 12.81
CA ILE A 120 3.48 14.58 12.96
C ILE A 120 3.56 14.21 14.45
N ALA A 121 4.18 15.06 15.27
CA ALA A 121 4.27 14.82 16.71
C ALA A 121 2.90 14.79 17.40
N ASP A 122 2.02 15.72 17.05
CA ASP A 122 0.65 15.79 17.58
C ASP A 122 -0.18 14.55 17.21
N ALA A 123 -0.07 14.07 15.96
CA ALA A 123 -0.75 12.86 15.49
C ALA A 123 -0.22 11.60 16.19
N GLN A 124 1.11 11.47 16.31
CA GLN A 124 1.73 10.34 16.99
C GLN A 124 1.37 10.30 18.49
N ALA A 125 1.24 11.46 19.15
CA ALA A 125 0.78 11.54 20.53
C ALA A 125 -0.65 11.02 20.72
N LYS A 126 -1.47 10.96 19.66
CA LYS A 126 -2.81 10.35 19.62
C LYS A 126 -2.80 8.89 19.15
N GLY A 127 -1.64 8.29 18.93
CA GLY A 127 -1.49 6.92 18.45
C GLY A 127 -1.75 6.75 16.94
N ILE A 128 -1.65 7.82 16.16
CA ILE A 128 -1.79 7.77 14.69
C ILE A 128 -0.44 7.40 14.07
N THR A 129 -0.43 6.41 13.19
CA THR A 129 0.75 6.01 12.42
C THR A 129 1.01 7.04 11.32
N MET A 130 2.21 7.64 11.31
CA MET A 130 2.60 8.66 10.34
C MET A 130 3.55 8.08 9.29
N LEU A 131 3.11 8.01 8.03
CA LEU A 131 3.91 7.48 6.93
C LEU A 131 4.31 8.58 5.94
N GLY A 132 5.60 8.61 5.58
CA GLY A 132 6.09 9.46 4.49
C GLY A 132 5.76 8.85 3.12
N TYR A 133 5.27 9.66 2.19
CA TYR A 133 4.99 9.25 0.81
C TYR A 133 6.27 9.20 -0.02
N VAL A 134 6.54 8.08 -0.67
CA VAL A 134 7.64 7.93 -1.63
C VAL A 134 7.12 7.32 -2.92
N ALA A 135 7.12 8.10 -4.02
CA ALA A 135 6.76 7.60 -5.34
C ALA A 135 7.81 6.62 -5.87
N THR A 136 7.36 5.52 -6.47
CA THR A 136 8.24 4.55 -7.15
C THR A 136 8.04 4.51 -8.66
N SER A 137 7.04 5.25 -9.17
CA SER A 137 6.68 5.35 -10.59
C SER A 137 6.54 3.96 -11.23
N TYR A 138 5.81 3.08 -10.56
CA TYR A 138 5.58 1.68 -10.98
C TYR A 138 6.88 0.89 -11.15
N GLY A 139 7.90 1.21 -10.35
CA GLY A 139 9.24 0.63 -10.42
C GLY A 139 10.17 1.26 -11.46
N ALA A 140 9.72 2.26 -12.19
CA ALA A 140 10.55 2.95 -13.21
C ALA A 140 11.51 3.98 -12.61
N ARG A 141 11.26 4.42 -11.36
CA ARG A 141 12.14 5.38 -10.69
C ARG A 141 13.44 4.69 -10.26
N PRO A 142 14.62 5.30 -10.47
CA PRO A 142 15.89 4.73 -10.03
C PRO A 142 15.87 4.43 -8.51
N GLU A 143 16.29 3.22 -8.14
CA GLU A 143 16.31 2.76 -6.75
C GLU A 143 17.11 3.72 -5.83
N ALA A 144 18.22 4.25 -6.31
CA ALA A 144 19.05 5.19 -5.56
C ALA A 144 18.30 6.50 -5.20
N ASP A 145 17.43 6.98 -6.11
CA ASP A 145 16.62 8.18 -5.86
C ASP A 145 15.51 7.92 -4.84
N VAL A 146 14.91 6.73 -4.89
CA VAL A 146 13.92 6.29 -3.89
C VAL A 146 14.57 6.19 -2.51
N ILE A 147 15.75 5.57 -2.41
CA ILE A 147 16.52 5.45 -1.15
C ILE A 147 16.95 6.84 -0.65
N ALA A 148 17.30 7.77 -1.53
CA ALA A 148 17.62 9.15 -1.14
C ALA A 148 16.42 9.86 -0.52
N ASP A 149 15.20 9.65 -1.04
CA ASP A 149 13.99 10.21 -0.43
C ASP A 149 13.68 9.57 0.92
N ILE A 150 13.82 8.25 1.04
CA ILE A 150 13.68 7.55 2.34
C ILE A 150 14.61 8.19 3.37
N ASN A 151 15.89 8.35 3.05
CA ASN A 151 16.87 8.93 3.96
C ASN A 151 16.48 10.36 4.36
N ARG A 152 16.08 11.21 3.39
CA ARG A 152 15.63 12.58 3.69
C ARG A 152 14.41 12.62 4.60
N TYR A 153 13.43 11.72 4.43
CA TYR A 153 12.30 11.63 5.32
C TYR A 153 12.75 11.39 6.77
N TYR A 154 13.64 10.45 7.01
CA TYR A 154 14.17 10.15 8.35
C TYR A 154 15.12 11.22 8.89
N ASP A 155 15.77 11.98 8.02
CA ASP A 155 16.61 13.12 8.43
C ASP A 155 15.76 14.34 8.82
N PHE A 156 14.59 14.51 8.19
CA PHE A 156 13.74 15.69 8.39
C PHE A 156 12.65 15.48 9.44
N TYR A 157 12.12 14.25 9.58
CA TYR A 157 10.92 13.99 10.37
C TYR A 157 11.05 12.73 11.22
N SER A 158 10.44 12.76 12.42
CA SER A 158 10.25 11.57 13.27
C SER A 158 8.96 10.87 12.82
N LEU A 159 9.06 9.95 11.87
CA LEU A 159 7.90 9.25 11.29
C LEU A 159 7.83 7.78 11.71
N SER A 160 6.66 7.17 11.53
CA SER A 160 6.42 5.76 11.87
C SER A 160 6.85 4.81 10.76
N GLY A 161 7.06 5.29 9.53
CA GLY A 161 7.43 4.47 8.39
C GLY A 161 7.21 5.14 7.04
N ILE A 162 7.20 4.33 5.98
CA ILE A 162 7.13 4.78 4.58
C ILE A 162 5.97 4.10 3.85
N TYR A 163 5.25 4.87 3.04
CA TYR A 163 4.34 4.39 2.01
C TYR A 163 4.99 4.50 0.63
N PHE A 164 5.27 3.37 0.02
CA PHE A 164 5.73 3.28 -1.37
C PHE A 164 4.53 3.37 -2.30
N ALA A 165 4.30 4.54 -2.83
CA ALA A 165 3.23 4.79 -3.80
C ALA A 165 3.62 4.34 -5.21
N GLU A 166 2.60 4.16 -6.06
CA GLU A 166 2.80 3.76 -7.46
C GLU A 166 3.65 2.48 -7.56
N GLY A 167 3.28 1.47 -6.76
CA GLY A 167 3.97 0.17 -6.74
C GLY A 167 3.76 -0.64 -8.01
N PRO A 168 4.41 -1.80 -8.14
CA PRO A 168 4.43 -2.56 -9.38
C PRO A 168 3.06 -3.07 -9.79
N MET A 169 2.85 -3.18 -11.09
CA MET A 169 1.64 -3.70 -11.71
C MET A 169 1.80 -5.22 -11.99
N ASP A 170 0.71 -5.89 -12.33
CA ASP A 170 0.54 -7.35 -12.46
C ASP A 170 1.73 -8.14 -13.02
N ASN A 171 2.30 -7.65 -14.11
CA ASN A 171 3.33 -8.40 -14.83
C ASN A 171 4.74 -8.18 -14.26
N ASP A 172 4.90 -7.22 -13.35
CA ASP A 172 6.20 -6.75 -12.89
C ASP A 172 6.54 -7.18 -11.45
N CYS A 173 5.58 -7.81 -10.75
CA CYS A 173 5.73 -8.20 -9.35
C CYS A 173 7.03 -8.97 -9.08
N THR A 174 7.25 -10.05 -9.83
CA THR A 174 8.41 -10.93 -9.61
C THR A 174 9.72 -10.27 -10.03
N SER A 175 9.71 -9.52 -11.15
CA SER A 175 10.91 -8.85 -11.64
C SER A 175 11.38 -7.71 -10.73
N MET A 176 10.45 -7.09 -10.02
CA MET A 176 10.73 -5.94 -9.14
C MET A 176 10.87 -6.31 -7.67
N GLU A 177 10.52 -7.54 -7.27
CA GLU A 177 10.51 -7.96 -5.86
C GLU A 177 11.84 -7.69 -5.16
N ALA A 178 12.96 -8.04 -5.80
CA ALA A 178 14.29 -7.82 -5.22
C ALA A 178 14.60 -6.33 -5.00
N MET A 179 14.14 -5.44 -5.87
CA MET A 179 14.30 -3.99 -5.71
C MET A 179 13.45 -3.48 -4.54
N TYR A 180 12.17 -3.87 -4.47
CA TYR A 180 11.30 -3.46 -3.35
C TYR A 180 11.76 -4.03 -2.02
N HIS A 181 12.36 -5.22 -2.01
CA HIS A 181 12.97 -5.79 -0.81
C HIS A 181 14.15 -4.92 -0.34
N ARG A 182 15.07 -4.54 -1.23
CA ARG A 182 16.19 -3.65 -0.86
C ARG A 182 15.73 -2.25 -0.39
N MET A 183 14.67 -1.70 -1.01
CA MET A 183 14.08 -0.44 -0.54
C MET A 183 13.46 -0.59 0.85
N SER A 184 12.80 -1.71 1.13
CA SER A 184 12.28 -2.01 2.48
C SER A 184 13.40 -2.18 3.50
N ASP A 185 14.50 -2.82 3.12
CA ASP A 185 15.70 -2.95 3.96
C ASP A 185 16.34 -1.58 4.25
N ALA A 186 16.34 -0.67 3.27
CA ALA A 186 16.83 0.70 3.48
C ALA A 186 15.99 1.44 4.55
N VAL A 187 14.66 1.29 4.54
CA VAL A 187 13.80 1.84 5.61
C VAL A 187 14.13 1.19 6.95
N ARG A 188 14.19 -0.14 7.00
CA ARG A 188 14.45 -0.87 8.27
C ARG A 188 15.86 -0.65 8.83
N SER A 189 16.80 -0.24 7.99
CA SER A 189 18.13 0.19 8.47
C SER A 189 18.08 1.53 9.20
N ARG A 190 17.09 2.39 8.92
CA ARG A 190 16.85 3.65 9.63
C ARG A 190 16.00 3.46 10.89
N ASP A 191 14.97 2.65 10.79
CA ASP A 191 14.13 2.21 11.90
C ASP A 191 13.70 0.75 11.70
N SER A 192 14.21 -0.14 12.53
CA SER A 192 13.93 -1.58 12.45
C SER A 192 12.45 -1.92 12.73
N ARG A 193 11.69 -1.01 13.33
CA ARG A 193 10.27 -1.15 13.66
C ARG A 193 9.38 -0.36 12.69
N ALA A 194 9.95 0.24 11.64
CA ALA A 194 9.20 1.04 10.70
C ALA A 194 8.03 0.26 10.09
N PHE A 195 6.88 0.92 10.01
CA PHE A 195 5.71 0.41 9.31
C PHE A 195 5.87 0.64 7.80
N LEU A 196 5.73 -0.41 7.01
CA LEU A 196 5.92 -0.36 5.56
C LEU A 196 4.61 -0.60 4.84
N ALA A 197 4.20 0.36 4.01
CA ALA A 197 3.05 0.23 3.13
C ALA A 197 3.46 0.32 1.65
N VAL A 198 2.75 -0.37 0.78
CA VAL A 198 2.96 -0.34 -0.67
C VAL A 198 1.66 -0.27 -1.44
N GLY A 199 1.62 0.56 -2.49
CA GLY A 199 0.48 0.69 -3.39
C GLY A 199 0.56 -0.34 -4.52
N THR A 200 0.13 -1.58 -4.27
CA THR A 200 0.03 -2.63 -5.31
C THR A 200 -1.16 -3.55 -5.07
N ARG A 201 -1.84 -3.92 -6.14
CA ARG A 201 -2.98 -4.85 -6.10
C ARG A 201 -2.57 -6.30 -6.35
N PHE A 202 -1.50 -6.54 -7.06
CA PHE A 202 -1.30 -7.78 -7.79
C PHE A 202 -0.11 -8.60 -7.32
N CYS A 203 0.67 -8.11 -6.37
CA CYS A 203 1.91 -8.72 -5.93
C CYS A 203 1.73 -9.47 -4.60
N PRO A 204 1.22 -10.72 -4.59
CA PRO A 204 0.91 -11.44 -3.37
C PRO A 204 2.13 -11.68 -2.47
N THR A 205 3.32 -11.85 -3.05
CA THR A 205 4.56 -12.08 -2.29
C THR A 205 5.00 -10.88 -1.47
N TYR A 206 4.54 -9.67 -1.83
CA TYR A 206 4.88 -8.45 -1.11
C TYR A 206 4.31 -8.42 0.32
N ILE A 207 3.30 -9.23 0.60
CA ILE A 207 2.76 -9.39 1.96
C ILE A 207 3.81 -9.93 2.96
N TYR A 208 4.89 -10.54 2.49
CA TYR A 208 5.93 -11.07 3.37
C TYR A 208 6.94 -10.01 3.86
N PHE A 209 6.98 -8.84 3.26
CA PHE A 209 7.93 -7.78 3.64
C PHE A 209 7.32 -6.38 3.76
N PHE A 210 6.05 -6.19 3.36
CA PHE A 210 5.27 -5.00 3.66
C PHE A 210 4.21 -5.30 4.72
N ASP A 211 3.92 -4.33 5.56
CA ASP A 211 2.92 -4.43 6.62
C ASP A 211 1.51 -4.16 6.09
N LEU A 212 1.38 -3.32 5.05
CA LEU A 212 0.11 -2.93 4.43
C LEU A 212 0.23 -2.89 2.91
N MET A 213 -0.79 -3.37 2.22
CA MET A 213 -0.93 -3.26 0.77
C MET A 213 -2.15 -2.41 0.42
N VAL A 214 -1.94 -1.28 -0.25
CA VAL A 214 -3.03 -0.47 -0.81
C VAL A 214 -3.47 -1.11 -2.13
N GLN A 215 -4.59 -1.85 -2.06
CA GLN A 215 -5.09 -2.69 -3.15
C GLN A 215 -5.90 -1.90 -4.18
N PHE A 216 -6.37 -0.73 -3.81
CA PHE A 216 -7.16 0.14 -4.68
C PHE A 216 -6.94 1.60 -4.31
N ALA A 217 -6.71 2.47 -5.31
CA ALA A 217 -6.57 3.92 -5.15
C ALA A 217 -7.07 4.64 -6.41
N ARG A 218 -8.40 4.58 -6.67
CA ARG A 218 -9.04 5.15 -7.86
C ARG A 218 -10.47 5.61 -7.55
N ASN A 219 -11.23 5.99 -8.60
CA ASN A 219 -12.58 6.51 -8.47
C ASN A 219 -13.63 5.44 -8.15
N TRP A 220 -14.77 5.91 -7.63
CA TRP A 220 -15.89 5.09 -7.18
C TRP A 220 -16.50 4.24 -8.31
N ASN A 221 -16.61 4.78 -9.51
CA ASN A 221 -17.14 4.03 -10.64
C ASN A 221 -16.28 2.79 -10.95
N GLU A 222 -14.96 2.95 -11.05
CA GLU A 222 -14.03 1.83 -11.23
C GLU A 222 -14.08 0.83 -10.06
N TYR A 223 -14.28 1.34 -8.82
CA TYR A 223 -14.42 0.45 -7.68
C TYR A 223 -15.66 -0.44 -7.78
N GLN A 224 -16.74 0.10 -8.35
CA GLN A 224 -17.98 -0.64 -8.53
C GLN A 224 -17.94 -1.64 -9.69
N THR A 225 -17.26 -1.29 -10.78
CA THR A 225 -17.28 -2.06 -12.04
C THR A 225 -16.10 -3.02 -12.16
N ASP A 226 -14.92 -2.62 -11.71
CA ASP A 226 -13.66 -3.29 -12.08
C ASP A 226 -12.93 -3.92 -10.89
N TYR A 227 -13.26 -3.49 -9.65
CA TYR A 227 -12.59 -4.06 -8.50
C TYR A 227 -13.21 -5.39 -8.05
N ALA A 228 -12.38 -6.43 -8.04
CA ALA A 228 -12.66 -7.68 -7.35
C ALA A 228 -11.46 -8.03 -6.44
N PRO A 229 -11.69 -8.45 -5.18
CA PRO A 229 -10.61 -8.87 -4.30
C PRO A 229 -9.82 -10.03 -4.92
N PRO A 230 -8.48 -9.99 -4.91
CA PRO A 230 -7.67 -11.11 -5.35
C PRO A 230 -7.97 -12.39 -4.54
N SER A 231 -7.92 -13.56 -5.17
CA SER A 231 -8.27 -14.84 -4.54
C SER A 231 -7.40 -15.22 -3.34
N TRP A 232 -6.17 -14.69 -3.25
CA TRP A 232 -5.26 -14.92 -2.12
C TRP A 232 -5.54 -14.00 -0.92
N MET A 233 -6.29 -12.91 -1.11
CA MET A 233 -6.56 -11.90 -0.07
C MET A 233 -7.32 -12.47 1.15
N PRO A 234 -8.37 -13.30 1.00
CA PRO A 234 -9.14 -13.82 2.14
C PRO A 234 -8.35 -14.73 3.10
N ALA A 235 -7.19 -15.24 2.66
CA ALA A 235 -6.30 -16.03 3.52
C ALA A 235 -5.51 -15.18 4.53
N ASN A 236 -5.61 -13.84 4.42
CA ASN A 236 -4.85 -12.89 5.22
C ASN A 236 -5.78 -11.99 6.02
N SER A 237 -5.26 -11.39 7.10
CA SER A 237 -6.02 -10.44 7.91
C SER A 237 -6.43 -9.22 7.09
N PRO A 238 -7.68 -8.72 7.21
CA PRO A 238 -8.11 -7.46 6.60
C PRO A 238 -7.20 -6.28 6.94
N GLN A 239 -6.55 -6.29 8.10
CA GLN A 239 -5.62 -5.24 8.53
C GLN A 239 -4.36 -5.13 7.66
N ARG A 240 -4.16 -6.07 6.74
CA ARG A 240 -3.07 -6.05 5.75
C ARG A 240 -3.45 -5.30 4.47
N PHE A 241 -4.72 -4.85 4.34
CA PHE A 241 -5.24 -4.30 3.10
C PHE A 241 -5.89 -2.95 3.31
N CYS A 242 -5.63 -2.04 2.37
CA CYS A 242 -6.16 -0.70 2.35
C CYS A 242 -6.79 -0.37 0.99
N HIS A 243 -7.92 0.34 1.03
CA HIS A 243 -8.55 0.90 -0.15
C HIS A 243 -8.73 2.41 0.01
N PHE A 244 -8.36 3.16 -1.02
CA PHE A 244 -8.64 4.59 -1.18
C PHE A 244 -9.60 4.77 -2.36
N VAL A 245 -10.76 5.38 -2.12
CA VAL A 245 -11.75 5.56 -3.19
C VAL A 245 -12.14 7.03 -3.30
N ASN A 246 -11.89 7.62 -4.44
CA ASN A 246 -12.22 9.01 -4.74
C ASN A 246 -13.52 9.13 -5.56
N SER A 247 -13.99 10.36 -5.76
CA SER A 247 -15.21 10.68 -6.51
C SER A 247 -16.46 9.97 -5.95
N VAL A 248 -16.51 9.77 -4.64
CA VAL A 248 -17.65 9.17 -3.96
C VAL A 248 -18.61 10.29 -3.56
N PRO A 249 -19.83 10.38 -4.13
CA PRO A 249 -20.80 11.37 -3.68
C PRO A 249 -21.25 11.10 -2.23
N ALA A 250 -21.63 12.13 -1.50
CA ALA A 250 -22.05 12.00 -0.09
C ALA A 250 -23.17 10.96 0.10
N SER A 251 -24.10 10.85 -0.86
CA SER A 251 -25.17 9.84 -0.85
C SER A 251 -24.65 8.39 -0.85
N ASP A 252 -23.48 8.16 -1.37
CA ASP A 252 -22.90 6.83 -1.56
C ASP A 252 -21.81 6.49 -0.52
N ALA A 253 -21.39 7.46 0.30
CA ALA A 253 -20.26 7.29 1.22
C ALA A 253 -20.42 6.06 2.14
N SER A 254 -21.57 5.89 2.79
CA SER A 254 -21.85 4.73 3.64
C SER A 254 -21.85 3.41 2.88
N THR A 255 -22.38 3.41 1.64
CA THR A 255 -22.36 2.23 0.76
C THR A 255 -20.94 1.88 0.35
N ALA A 256 -20.12 2.88 0.02
CA ALA A 256 -18.72 2.69 -0.32
C ALA A 256 -17.94 2.07 0.85
N LEU A 257 -18.06 2.62 2.06
CA LEU A 257 -17.42 2.08 3.26
C LEU A 257 -17.81 0.61 3.51
N SER A 258 -19.10 0.29 3.45
CA SER A 258 -19.62 -1.07 3.65
C SER A 258 -19.09 -2.03 2.59
N ARG A 259 -19.01 -1.59 1.34
CA ARG A 259 -18.48 -2.41 0.23
C ARG A 259 -16.98 -2.64 0.34
N MET A 260 -16.21 -1.62 0.76
CA MET A 260 -14.76 -1.77 0.98
C MET A 260 -14.48 -2.78 2.10
N TYR A 261 -15.22 -2.72 3.19
CA TYR A 261 -15.14 -3.68 4.27
C TYR A 261 -15.48 -5.12 3.79
N SER A 262 -16.59 -5.28 3.06
CA SER A 262 -16.99 -6.58 2.50
C SER A 262 -15.98 -7.14 1.51
N ASN A 263 -15.21 -6.28 0.86
CA ASN A 263 -14.11 -6.63 -0.02
C ASN A 263 -12.79 -6.89 0.73
N GLY A 264 -12.81 -6.93 2.06
CA GLY A 264 -11.69 -7.36 2.90
C GLY A 264 -10.67 -6.26 3.24
N ALA A 265 -10.99 -4.98 3.06
CA ALA A 265 -10.13 -3.89 3.52
C ALA A 265 -10.34 -3.61 5.01
N GLY A 266 -9.27 -3.67 5.81
CA GLY A 266 -9.28 -3.24 7.21
C GLY A 266 -8.89 -1.77 7.38
N TRP A 267 -8.31 -1.16 6.34
CA TRP A 267 -8.02 0.27 6.26
C TRP A 267 -8.72 0.88 5.06
N ILE A 268 -9.42 1.97 5.27
CA ILE A 268 -10.22 2.58 4.21
C ILE A 268 -10.18 4.11 4.29
N TYR A 269 -10.44 4.75 3.15
CA TYR A 269 -10.71 6.17 3.04
C TYR A 269 -11.55 6.44 1.80
N VAL A 270 -12.60 7.24 1.94
CA VAL A 270 -13.43 7.70 0.81
C VAL A 270 -13.42 9.23 0.75
N THR A 271 -13.52 9.79 -0.46
CA THR A 271 -13.61 11.24 -0.65
C THR A 271 -14.48 11.58 -1.87
N ASP A 272 -15.20 12.70 -1.79
CA ASP A 272 -15.92 13.30 -2.91
C ASP A 272 -15.00 14.07 -3.87
N GLN A 273 -13.74 14.25 -3.47
CA GLN A 273 -12.75 14.86 -4.34
C GLN A 273 -12.42 13.95 -5.52
N SER A 274 -11.93 14.53 -6.60
CA SER A 274 -11.60 13.82 -7.84
C SER A 274 -10.26 14.25 -8.41
N ASP A 275 -9.81 13.54 -9.44
CA ASP A 275 -8.56 13.86 -10.13
C ASP A 275 -8.46 15.34 -10.54
N PRO A 276 -7.26 15.94 -10.60
CA PRO A 276 -5.95 15.28 -10.55
C PRO A 276 -5.36 15.09 -9.14
N ASN A 277 -5.95 15.62 -8.07
CA ASN A 277 -5.47 15.44 -6.70
C ASN A 277 -6.64 15.22 -5.73
N PRO A 278 -7.18 14.01 -5.67
CA PRO A 278 -8.31 13.70 -4.79
C PRO A 278 -7.94 13.70 -3.30
N TRP A 279 -6.67 13.79 -2.97
CA TRP A 279 -6.13 13.76 -1.62
C TRP A 279 -5.68 15.15 -1.11
N GLY A 280 -5.99 16.20 -1.87
CA GLY A 280 -5.55 17.57 -1.61
C GLY A 280 -6.37 18.31 -0.55
N VAL A 281 -7.53 17.79 -0.17
CA VAL A 281 -8.39 18.30 0.91
C VAL A 281 -9.20 17.14 1.51
N LEU A 282 -9.78 17.34 2.72
CA LEU A 282 -10.70 16.35 3.27
C LEU A 282 -12.04 16.35 2.51
N PRO A 283 -12.78 15.22 2.51
CA PRO A 283 -14.12 15.16 1.93
C PRO A 283 -15.06 16.10 2.65
N THR A 284 -16.09 16.58 1.95
CA THR A 284 -17.10 17.48 2.54
C THR A 284 -17.85 16.81 3.68
N TYR A 285 -17.95 15.48 3.68
CA TYR A 285 -18.64 14.64 4.67
C TYR A 285 -17.69 13.91 5.65
N PHE A 286 -16.49 14.46 5.90
CA PHE A 286 -15.47 13.78 6.74
C PHE A 286 -15.97 13.42 8.15
N ASP A 287 -16.76 14.30 8.79
CA ASP A 287 -17.25 14.07 10.14
C ASP A 287 -18.32 12.97 10.18
N GLU A 288 -19.17 12.90 9.14
CA GLU A 288 -20.15 11.83 8.93
C GLU A 288 -19.44 10.49 8.63
N GLU A 289 -18.37 10.50 7.85
CA GLU A 289 -17.55 9.33 7.59
C GLU A 289 -16.94 8.78 8.89
N LEU A 290 -16.34 9.66 9.71
CA LEU A 290 -15.83 9.29 11.04
C LEU A 290 -16.92 8.70 11.95
N ALA A 291 -18.10 9.30 11.96
CA ALA A 291 -19.23 8.82 12.78
C ALA A 291 -19.68 7.43 12.31
N THR A 292 -19.79 7.23 10.99
CA THR A 292 -20.15 5.93 10.38
C THR A 292 -19.14 4.85 10.76
N MET A 293 -17.86 5.15 10.63
CA MET A 293 -16.80 4.19 10.96
C MET A 293 -16.75 3.83 12.44
N ARG A 294 -17.01 4.79 13.35
CA ARG A 294 -17.13 4.49 14.79
C ARG A 294 -18.28 3.54 15.11
N GLY A 295 -19.36 3.60 14.34
CA GLY A 295 -20.49 2.66 14.47
C GLY A 295 -20.20 1.26 13.91
N LEU A 296 -19.15 1.08 13.12
CA LEU A 296 -18.72 -0.20 12.53
C LEU A 296 -17.60 -0.88 13.33
N GLN A 297 -17.06 -0.26 14.36
CA GLN A 297 -16.03 -0.78 15.27
C GLN A 297 -16.66 -1.52 16.46
#